data_bb11003fadba94c8f0a5c667a6f94c34
#
_entry.id   bb11003fadba94c8f0a5c667a6f94c34
#
_cell.length_a   1.000
_cell.length_b   1.000
_cell.length_c   1.000
_cell.angle_alpha   90.00
_cell.angle_beta   90.00
_cell.angle_gamma   90.00
#
_symmetry.space_group_name_H-M   'P 1'
#
loop_
_entity.id
_entity.type
_entity.pdbx_description
1 polymer ?
#
loop_
_entity_poly.entity_id
_entity_poly.type
_entity_poly.pdbx_seq_one_letter_code
_entity_poly.pdbx_strand_id
1 'polypeptide(L)'
;MADRRAERVTALRESLTAAHIDALVLTSLPNIRYLTGFSGSSALVLVTQRDLHFITDFRYDTQVRDEVGDLATVKIEQQSLWTGLWNLGSTLSGIEVVGFESAHLLHRDFQRLLSEG
;
A
#
# COMPACT_ATOMS: atom_id res chain seq x y z
N MET A 1 2.45 -13.01 19.12
CA MET A 1 3.35 -12.70 17.99
C MET A 1 3.38 -11.21 17.74
N ALA A 2 4.56 -10.64 17.55
CA ALA A 2 4.66 -9.20 17.29
C ALA A 2 4.12 -8.87 15.88
N ASP A 3 3.39 -7.77 15.81
CA ASP A 3 2.92 -7.24 14.53
C ASP A 3 4.07 -6.47 13.86
N ARG A 4 4.53 -6.98 12.73
CA ARG A 4 5.67 -6.41 12.02
C ARG A 4 5.30 -5.52 10.85
N ARG A 5 4.02 -5.21 10.69
CA ARG A 5 3.56 -4.43 9.54
C ARG A 5 4.15 -3.02 9.54
N ALA A 6 4.20 -2.36 10.69
CA ALA A 6 4.77 -1.02 10.79
C ALA A 6 6.26 -1.02 10.42
N GLU A 7 7.00 -2.04 10.83
CA GLU A 7 8.41 -2.20 10.45
C GLU A 7 8.57 -2.37 8.94
N ARG A 8 7.67 -3.14 8.32
CA ARG A 8 7.69 -3.36 6.87
C ARG A 8 7.39 -2.08 6.10
N VAL A 9 6.43 -1.29 6.58
CA VAL A 9 6.13 0.02 5.97
C VAL A 9 7.34 0.94 6.07
N THR A 10 8.00 0.98 7.22
CA THR A 10 9.21 1.78 7.41
C THR A 10 10.30 1.35 6.44
N ALA A 11 10.55 0.05 6.32
CA ALA A 11 11.56 -0.47 5.39
C ALA A 11 11.24 -0.10 3.95
N LEU A 12 9.97 -0.17 3.57
CA LEU A 12 9.54 0.22 2.23
C LEU A 12 9.80 1.70 1.98
N ARG A 13 9.46 2.57 2.94
CA ARG A 13 9.71 4.01 2.83
C ARG A 13 11.19 4.33 2.67
N GLU A 14 12.05 3.62 3.38
CA GLU A 14 13.50 3.77 3.23
C GLU A 14 13.94 3.43 1.82
N SER A 15 13.38 2.36 1.23
CA SER A 15 13.66 1.98 -0.15
C SER A 15 13.19 3.04 -1.15
N LEU A 16 12.03 3.64 -0.91
CA LEU A 16 11.51 4.71 -1.75
C LEU A 16 12.42 5.94 -1.72
N THR A 17 12.88 6.31 -0.52
CA THR A 17 13.82 7.42 -0.35
C THR A 17 15.10 7.16 -1.11
N ALA A 18 15.67 5.97 -0.99
CA ALA A 18 16.89 5.60 -1.69
C ALA A 18 16.73 5.64 -3.22
N ALA A 19 15.53 5.32 -3.71
CA ALA A 19 15.24 5.33 -5.15
C ALA A 19 14.74 6.69 -5.66
N HIS A 20 14.62 7.69 -4.79
CA HIS A 20 14.07 9.03 -5.12
C HIS A 20 12.63 8.95 -5.65
N ILE A 21 11.83 8.09 -5.04
CA ILE A 21 10.40 7.92 -5.36
C ILE A 21 9.58 8.51 -4.21
N ASP A 22 8.62 9.37 -4.53
CA ASP A 22 7.79 10.04 -3.52
C ASP A 22 6.62 9.18 -3.06
N ALA A 23 6.10 8.34 -3.93
CA ALA A 23 4.98 7.46 -3.61
C ALA A 23 5.06 6.19 -4.45
N LEU A 24 4.53 5.10 -3.90
CA LEU A 24 4.48 3.81 -4.59
C LEU A 24 3.06 3.28 -4.58
N VAL A 25 2.57 2.85 -5.75
CA VAL A 25 1.28 2.19 -5.89
C VAL A 25 1.50 0.68 -5.90
N LEU A 26 0.86 -0.02 -4.97
CA LEU A 26 0.87 -1.48 -4.92
C LEU A 26 -0.45 -2.03 -5.46
N THR A 27 -0.36 -2.98 -6.37
CA THR A 27 -1.51 -3.66 -6.98
C THR A 27 -1.50 -5.16 -6.74
N SER A 28 -0.35 -5.74 -6.42
CA SER A 28 -0.21 -7.17 -6.16
C SER A 28 -0.83 -7.54 -4.82
N LEU A 29 -1.83 -8.38 -4.83
CA LEU A 29 -2.51 -8.80 -3.60
C LEU A 29 -1.58 -9.51 -2.61
N PRO A 30 -0.68 -10.42 -3.04
CA PRO A 30 0.29 -10.99 -2.10
C PRO A 30 1.15 -9.93 -1.41
N ASN A 31 1.59 -8.91 -2.14
CA ASN A 31 2.41 -7.84 -1.57
C ASN A 31 1.58 -6.95 -0.63
N ILE A 32 0.34 -6.65 -1.01
CA ILE A 32 -0.58 -5.89 -0.17
C ILE A 32 -0.85 -6.65 1.14
N ARG A 33 -1.09 -7.95 1.05
CA ARG A 33 -1.33 -8.79 2.24
C ARG A 33 -0.10 -8.81 3.14
N TYR A 34 1.09 -8.94 2.57
CA TYR A 34 2.32 -8.95 3.34
C TYR A 34 2.51 -7.63 4.09
N LEU A 35 2.22 -6.51 3.43
CA LEU A 35 2.42 -5.19 4.01
C LEU A 35 1.32 -4.81 5.02
N THR A 36 0.07 -5.16 4.73
CA THR A 36 -1.09 -4.64 5.47
C THR A 36 -1.89 -5.69 6.24
N GLY A 37 -1.73 -6.96 5.91
CA GLY A 37 -2.54 -8.03 6.49
C GLY A 37 -3.87 -8.27 5.80
N PHE A 38 -4.21 -7.48 4.79
CA PHE A 38 -5.49 -7.62 4.09
C PHE A 38 -5.51 -8.86 3.19
N SER A 39 -6.50 -9.72 3.39
CA SER A 39 -6.63 -10.98 2.66
C SER A 39 -7.73 -10.98 1.60
N GLY A 40 -8.34 -9.83 1.33
CA GLY A 40 -9.38 -9.72 0.29
C GLY A 40 -8.80 -9.77 -1.11
N SER A 41 -9.69 -9.77 -2.10
CA SER A 41 -9.33 -9.96 -3.50
C SER A 41 -9.37 -8.68 -4.34
N SER A 42 -9.60 -7.52 -3.71
CA SER A 42 -9.67 -6.25 -4.44
C SER A 42 -9.16 -5.13 -3.56
N ALA A 43 -8.01 -4.56 -3.93
CA ALA A 43 -7.41 -3.44 -3.20
C ALA A 43 -6.32 -2.77 -4.01
N LEU A 44 -6.10 -1.49 -3.72
CA LEU A 44 -4.93 -0.73 -4.14
C LEU A 44 -4.34 -0.08 -2.90
N VAL A 45 -3.02 0.05 -2.86
CA VAL A 45 -2.33 0.72 -1.76
C VAL A 45 -1.42 1.80 -2.33
N LEU A 46 -1.48 2.99 -1.73
CA LEU A 46 -0.57 4.08 -2.04
C LEU A 46 0.28 4.34 -0.81
N VAL A 47 1.59 4.14 -0.94
CA VAL A 47 2.56 4.38 0.14
C VAL A 47 3.27 5.69 -0.15
N THR A 48 3.18 6.64 0.78
CA THR A 48 3.96 7.88 0.73
C THR A 48 4.92 7.93 1.89
N GLN A 49 5.76 8.95 1.96
CA GLN A 49 6.70 9.09 3.07
C GLN A 49 6.01 9.34 4.41
N ARG A 50 4.78 9.84 4.39
CA ARG A 50 4.04 10.20 5.60
C ARG A 50 2.84 9.32 5.86
N ASP A 51 2.23 8.81 4.78
CA ASP A 51 0.93 8.15 4.88
C ASP A 51 0.94 6.80 4.22
N LEU A 52 -0.01 5.99 4.61
CA LEU A 52 -0.33 4.71 3.96
C LEU A 52 -1.82 4.76 3.67
N HIS A 53 -2.17 4.80 2.38
CA HIS A 53 -3.56 4.87 1.94
C HIS A 53 -3.98 3.53 1.37
N PHE A 54 -5.10 3.02 1.85
CA PHE A 54 -5.63 1.72 1.46
C PHE A 54 -6.99 1.93 0.81
N ILE A 55 -7.13 1.51 -0.45
CA ILE A 55 -8.36 1.66 -1.21
C ILE A 55 -8.94 0.29 -1.50
N THR A 56 -10.17 0.06 -1.10
CA THR A 56 -10.89 -1.18 -1.38
C THR A 56 -12.36 -0.86 -1.63
N ASP A 57 -13.15 -1.87 -1.99
CA ASP A 57 -14.56 -1.65 -2.27
C ASP A 57 -15.46 -2.03 -1.07
N PHE A 58 -16.73 -1.69 -1.18
CA PHE A 58 -17.68 -1.82 -0.06
C PHE A 58 -17.85 -3.25 0.44
N ARG A 59 -17.54 -4.26 -0.38
CA ARG A 59 -17.64 -5.66 0.05
C ARG A 59 -16.70 -5.96 1.22
N TYR A 60 -15.61 -5.20 1.34
CA TYR A 60 -14.56 -5.41 2.33
C TYR A 60 -14.57 -4.39 3.45
N ASP A 61 -15.65 -3.61 3.60
CA ASP A 61 -15.71 -2.55 4.62
C ASP A 61 -15.45 -3.08 6.03
N THR A 62 -16.08 -4.18 6.40
CA THR A 62 -15.85 -4.81 7.70
C THR A 62 -14.49 -5.49 7.78
N GLN A 63 -14.14 -6.25 6.75
CA GLN A 63 -12.91 -7.02 6.72
C GLN A 63 -11.67 -6.12 6.80
N VAL A 64 -11.67 -5.01 6.06
CA VAL A 64 -10.53 -4.10 6.06
C VAL A 64 -10.33 -3.44 7.42
N ARG A 65 -11.40 -3.15 8.13
CA ARG A 65 -11.30 -2.58 9.48
C ARG A 65 -10.70 -3.57 10.45
N ASP A 66 -11.03 -4.85 10.32
CA ASP A 66 -10.50 -5.90 11.18
C ASP A 66 -9.04 -6.24 10.85
N GLU A 67 -8.71 -6.32 9.57
CA GLU A 67 -7.40 -6.79 9.14
C GLU A 67 -6.36 -5.68 9.06
N VAL A 68 -6.73 -4.53 8.53
CA VAL A 68 -5.81 -3.39 8.35
C VAL A 68 -5.85 -2.45 9.55
N GLY A 69 -7.06 -2.16 10.04
CA GLY A 69 -7.23 -1.34 11.24
C GLY A 69 -6.64 0.05 11.08
N ASP A 70 -5.90 0.48 12.09
CA ASP A 70 -5.31 1.82 12.14
C ASP A 70 -3.97 1.93 11.40
N LEU A 71 -3.49 0.84 10.79
CA LEU A 71 -2.23 0.87 10.06
C LEU A 71 -2.26 1.84 8.89
N ALA A 72 -3.41 1.97 8.24
CA ALA A 72 -3.58 2.79 7.04
C ALA A 72 -4.85 3.63 7.12
N THR A 73 -4.85 4.71 6.33
CA THR A 73 -6.08 5.47 6.07
C THR A 73 -6.87 4.72 5.00
N VAL A 74 -8.04 4.24 5.35
CA VAL A 74 -8.85 3.39 4.48
C VAL A 74 -9.89 4.23 3.74
N LYS A 75 -9.98 4.02 2.43
CA LYS A 75 -11.01 4.62 1.58
C LYS A 75 -11.84 3.50 0.95
N ILE A 76 -13.14 3.55 1.18
CA ILE A 76 -14.08 2.62 0.54
C ILE A 76 -14.59 3.26 -0.74
N GLU A 77 -14.33 2.61 -1.86
CA GLU A 77 -14.69 3.13 -3.19
C GLU A 77 -15.85 2.33 -3.76
N GLN A 78 -16.84 3.03 -4.31
CA GLN A 78 -18.01 2.41 -4.89
C GLN A 78 -17.90 2.19 -6.40
N GLN A 79 -16.95 2.88 -7.02
CA GLN A 79 -16.68 2.77 -8.43
C GLN A 79 -15.39 1.99 -8.66
N SER A 80 -14.58 2.42 -9.60
CA SER A 80 -13.27 1.82 -9.83
C SER A 80 -12.29 2.22 -8.71
N LEU A 81 -11.49 1.25 -8.23
CA LEU A 81 -10.44 1.55 -7.26
C LEU A 81 -9.46 2.59 -7.81
N TRP A 82 -9.19 2.53 -9.12
CA TRP A 82 -8.31 3.50 -9.78
C TRP A 82 -8.88 4.91 -9.74
N THR A 83 -10.22 5.05 -9.85
CA THR A 83 -10.86 6.36 -9.69
C THR A 83 -10.61 6.90 -8.28
N GLY A 84 -10.73 6.05 -7.27
CA GLY A 84 -10.42 6.41 -5.89
C GLY A 84 -8.97 6.84 -5.73
N LEU A 85 -8.05 6.13 -6.35
CA LEU A 85 -6.63 6.46 -6.31
C LEU A 85 -6.35 7.82 -6.96
N TRP A 86 -6.92 8.08 -8.14
CA TRP A 86 -6.72 9.36 -8.83
C TRP A 86 -7.30 10.53 -8.04
N ASN A 87 -8.49 10.36 -7.46
CA ASN A 87 -9.10 11.39 -6.63
C ASN A 87 -8.27 11.68 -5.39
N LEU A 88 -7.73 10.64 -4.77
CA LEU A 88 -6.84 10.79 -3.62
C LEU A 88 -5.56 11.53 -4.03
N GLY A 89 -4.94 11.10 -5.13
CA GLY A 89 -3.69 11.69 -5.60
C GLY A 89 -3.79 13.18 -5.86
N SER A 90 -4.94 13.64 -6.35
CA SER A 90 -5.14 15.06 -6.63
C SER A 90 -5.20 15.92 -5.35
N THR A 91 -5.38 15.33 -4.18
CA THR A 91 -5.41 16.05 -2.91
C THR A 91 -4.07 16.06 -2.19
N LEU A 92 -3.10 15.27 -2.65
CA LEU A 92 -1.80 15.14 -2.02
C LEU A 92 -0.81 16.14 -2.61
N SER A 93 -0.01 16.75 -1.75
CA SER A 93 1.02 17.69 -2.17
C SER A 93 2.40 17.08 -1.95
N GLY A 94 3.40 17.58 -2.70
CA GLY A 94 4.78 17.14 -2.54
C GLY A 94 5.10 15.81 -3.21
N ILE A 95 4.19 15.28 -4.02
CA ILE A 95 4.41 14.04 -4.75
C ILE A 95 4.65 14.37 -6.22
N GLU A 96 5.89 14.19 -6.66
CA GLU A 96 6.29 14.44 -8.05
C GLU A 96 6.61 13.16 -8.80
N VAL A 97 7.19 12.17 -8.09
CA VAL A 97 7.59 10.90 -8.70
C VAL A 97 6.78 9.78 -8.06
N VAL A 98 5.93 9.14 -8.84
CA VAL A 98 5.12 8.01 -8.41
C VAL A 98 5.65 6.75 -9.08
N GLY A 99 6.03 5.75 -8.28
CA GLY A 99 6.41 4.45 -8.77
C GLY A 99 5.24 3.48 -8.74
N PHE A 100 5.31 2.48 -9.58
CA PHE A 100 4.40 1.35 -9.58
C PHE A 100 5.22 0.09 -9.35
N GLU A 101 4.68 -0.86 -8.60
CA GLU A 101 5.41 -2.12 -8.45
C GLU A 101 5.58 -2.78 -9.82
N SER A 102 6.75 -3.36 -10.05
CA SER A 102 7.06 -4.02 -11.30
C SER A 102 6.21 -5.28 -11.46
N ALA A 103 5.69 -5.52 -12.67
CA ALA A 103 5.02 -6.77 -12.99
C ALA A 103 5.96 -7.98 -12.87
N HIS A 104 7.26 -7.73 -12.91
CA HIS A 104 8.29 -8.78 -12.80
C HIS A 104 8.82 -8.94 -11.38
N LEU A 105 8.38 -8.10 -10.43
CA LEU A 105 8.81 -8.21 -9.04
C LEU A 105 8.06 -9.36 -8.37
N LEU A 106 8.78 -10.44 -8.10
CA LEU A 106 8.20 -11.59 -7.42
C LEU A 106 7.92 -11.26 -5.96
N HIS A 107 6.86 -11.85 -5.42
CA HIS A 107 6.49 -11.62 -4.02
C HIS A 107 7.65 -11.95 -3.06
N ARG A 108 8.38 -13.02 -3.30
CA ARG A 108 9.54 -13.39 -2.46
C ARG A 108 10.62 -12.30 -2.47
N ASP A 109 10.81 -11.63 -3.60
CA ASP A 109 11.80 -10.55 -3.70
C ASP A 109 11.31 -9.30 -2.97
N PHE A 110 10.02 -9.03 -3.03
CA PHE A 110 9.39 -7.96 -2.25
C PHE A 110 9.57 -8.23 -0.75
N GLN A 111 9.31 -9.47 -0.31
CA GLN A 111 9.52 -9.85 1.08
C GLN A 111 10.98 -9.68 1.50
N ARG A 112 11.91 -10.11 0.66
CA ARG A 112 13.34 -9.99 0.94
C ARG A 112 13.74 -8.52 1.06
N LEU A 113 13.28 -7.68 0.15
CA LEU A 113 13.55 -6.26 0.19
C LEU A 113 13.13 -5.64 1.53
N LEU A 114 11.93 -5.97 2.00
CA LEU A 114 11.40 -5.38 3.22
C LEU A 114 12.02 -5.98 4.49
N SER A 115 12.47 -7.23 4.45
CA SER A 115 13.05 -7.89 5.62
C SER A 115 14.54 -7.61 5.79
N GLU A 116 15.24 -7.38 4.69
CA GLU A 116 16.68 -7.11 4.69
C GLU A 116 17.01 -5.62 4.65
N GLY A 117 16.05 -4.83 4.26
CA GLY A 117 16.20 -3.40 4.16
C GLY A 117 16.30 -2.73 5.49
#